data_888785fc9162bcb6a81a6f459654850a
#
_entry.id   888785fc9162bcb6a81a6f459654850a
#
_cell.length_a   1.000
_cell.length_b   1.000
_cell.length_c   1.000
_cell.angle_alpha   90.00
_cell.angle_beta   90.00
_cell.angle_gamma   90.00
#
_symmetry.space_group_name_H-M   'P 1'
#
loop_
_entity.id
_entity.type
_entity.pdbx_description
1 polymer ?
#
loop_
_entity_poly.entity_id
_entity_poly.type
_entity_poly.pdbx_seq_one_letter_code
_entity_poly.pdbx_strand_id
1 'polypeptide(L)'
;MSVPGPVAGRRLRAAVLSAALACSALLTGPGAGHAAAHGVPPSPAPSSPSPSVTVPRLDWTACTPGSPWDCATAKVPLDHAAPAGRTIDLAVVRRQATDPGRRIGTLFVNPGGPGGPGTVQVPQNYDAFPKALRERFDIVSWDPRGIGNSTAVNCFATAEEAKAWAARPPAGFPVGAQERKAWIDAYGDLGRRCEKRDPDLLRHVSTADTARDLDLLRRSVGDPQLNYLGVSYGTILGATYANLFPGKVRAMVLDSNIAPGAWTDGSARGEPRSTTFLRMGSDRSAAATLDRFLTLCGSAPVARCAFSAGSPEATREKFDRLMQRLRERPIGPWTYARTVADTVTGLYIVDPGWTALAGRLQALSQGRAPEPQAFPPPPPVDRPNPYLGDEQAAAVWCSDSPNPRDPAAYHGLEEDSARRAGDAGRFWTWAAEGCATWPARSAAGYDGPWNRPTARPVLVIGTRYDPSTPYTSAQAMARELADARLLTNDGYGHTALFNNGSSCISAYESRYFVDGTLPPSGTVCRPDKVPFT
;
A
#
# COMPACT_ATOMS: atom_id res chain seq x y z
N MET A 1 -31.72 39.82 31.84
CA MET A 1 -31.08 41.12 31.97
C MET A 1 -29.91 41.20 31.02
N SER A 2 -30.12 42.07 30.04
CA SER A 2 -29.18 42.84 29.23
C SER A 2 -28.14 42.14 28.35
N VAL A 3 -28.50 42.12 27.09
CA VAL A 3 -27.63 42.05 25.90
C VAL A 3 -27.03 43.44 25.66
N PRO A 4 -25.83 43.61 25.15
CA PRO A 4 -25.55 44.66 24.19
C PRO A 4 -25.13 44.11 22.82
N GLY A 5 -25.68 44.80 21.81
CA GLY A 5 -25.58 44.55 20.39
C GLY A 5 -24.33 45.16 19.71
N PRO A 6 -24.31 45.22 18.38
CA PRO A 6 -23.14 45.01 17.53
C PRO A 6 -22.39 46.31 17.20
N VAL A 7 -21.06 46.21 16.96
CA VAL A 7 -20.25 47.28 16.38
C VAL A 7 -19.95 47.03 14.93
N ALA A 8 -20.21 48.05 14.13
CA ALA A 8 -20.19 48.14 12.71
C ALA A 8 -18.79 48.08 12.07
N GLY A 9 -18.79 47.68 10.82
CA GLY A 9 -17.68 47.42 9.93
C GLY A 9 -16.85 48.63 9.49
N ARG A 10 -15.72 48.30 8.94
CA ARG A 10 -14.97 49.11 7.98
C ARG A 10 -14.52 48.29 6.80
N ARG A 11 -15.13 48.58 5.65
CA ARG A 11 -14.69 48.15 4.34
C ARG A 11 -13.49 48.98 3.90
N LEU A 12 -12.36 48.38 3.59
CA LEU A 12 -11.31 49.00 2.76
C LEU A 12 -11.42 48.49 1.35
N ARG A 13 -11.63 49.43 0.43
CA ARG A 13 -11.56 49.23 -1.02
C ARG A 13 -10.08 49.32 -1.44
N ALA A 14 -9.57 48.34 -2.14
CA ALA A 14 -8.29 48.44 -2.85
C ALA A 14 -8.58 48.79 -4.32
N ALA A 15 -7.92 49.84 -4.78
CA ALA A 15 -8.04 50.38 -6.12
C ALA A 15 -7.13 49.63 -7.09
N VAL A 16 -7.69 49.41 -8.30
CA VAL A 16 -6.99 48.91 -9.49
C VAL A 16 -6.22 50.08 -10.11
N LEU A 17 -4.94 49.94 -10.39
CA LEU A 17 -4.19 50.82 -11.28
C LEU A 17 -3.76 50.02 -12.52
N SER A 18 -4.39 50.38 -13.63
CA SER A 18 -3.94 50.04 -14.98
C SER A 18 -2.93 51.07 -15.45
N ALA A 19 -1.79 50.64 -15.97
CA ALA A 19 -0.88 51.52 -16.70
C ALA A 19 -0.69 50.92 -18.12
N ALA A 20 -1.28 51.63 -19.10
CA ALA A 20 -0.98 51.52 -20.51
C ALA A 20 0.15 52.47 -20.85
N LEU A 21 1.12 52.03 -21.64
CA LEU A 21 2.03 52.92 -22.34
C LEU A 21 2.11 52.57 -23.82
N ALA A 22 1.92 53.62 -24.59
CA ALA A 22 1.73 53.67 -26.03
C ALA A 22 3.06 53.69 -26.79
N CYS A 23 2.91 53.32 -28.08
CA CYS A 23 3.86 53.43 -29.17
C CYS A 23 4.50 54.81 -29.40
N SER A 24 5.71 54.82 -29.86
CA SER A 24 6.19 55.86 -30.78
C SER A 24 7.10 55.26 -31.84
N ALA A 25 6.66 55.40 -33.07
CA ALA A 25 7.41 55.09 -34.28
C ALA A 25 8.34 56.29 -34.67
N LEU A 26 9.53 56.02 -35.15
CA LEU A 26 10.30 56.96 -35.95
C LEU A 26 10.94 56.20 -37.13
N LEU A 27 10.56 56.64 -38.30
CA LEU A 27 11.12 56.31 -39.61
C LEU A 27 12.40 57.13 -39.89
N THR A 28 13.44 56.52 -40.47
CA THR A 28 14.29 57.10 -41.53
C THR A 28 15.22 56.04 -42.10
N GLY A 29 15.13 55.70 -43.32
CA GLY A 29 15.93 55.91 -44.54
C GLY A 29 17.04 54.92 -44.87
N PRO A 30 17.38 54.72 -46.15
CA PRO A 30 17.78 53.40 -46.69
C PRO A 30 19.31 53.23 -46.79
N GLY A 31 19.75 52.02 -46.48
CA GLY A 31 21.14 51.57 -46.70
C GLY A 31 21.16 50.22 -47.41
N ALA A 32 21.87 50.20 -48.52
CA ALA A 32 21.97 49.15 -49.52
C ALA A 32 22.45 47.79 -48.98
N GLY A 33 21.95 46.77 -49.59
CA GLY A 33 22.03 45.38 -49.43
C GLY A 33 23.38 44.68 -49.28
N HIS A 34 23.26 43.54 -48.60
CA HIS A 34 24.00 42.31 -48.95
C HIS A 34 23.06 41.15 -48.66
N ALA A 35 22.67 40.42 -49.71
CA ALA A 35 21.89 39.19 -49.59
C ALA A 35 22.74 38.08 -48.94
N ALA A 36 22.57 37.85 -47.67
CA ALA A 36 23.04 36.62 -47.01
C ALA A 36 22.02 35.53 -47.30
N ALA A 37 22.44 34.47 -47.98
CA ALA A 37 21.66 33.27 -48.20
C ALA A 37 21.36 32.64 -46.82
N HIS A 38 20.09 32.70 -46.37
CA HIS A 38 19.60 31.95 -45.22
C HIS A 38 19.60 30.47 -45.61
N GLY A 39 20.63 29.73 -45.17
CA GLY A 39 20.60 28.26 -45.16
C GLY A 39 19.44 27.80 -44.33
N VAL A 40 18.51 27.05 -44.92
CA VAL A 40 17.46 26.31 -44.22
C VAL A 40 18.14 25.38 -43.20
N PRO A 41 17.82 25.44 -41.90
CA PRO A 41 18.38 24.51 -40.95
C PRO A 41 18.01 23.09 -41.40
N PRO A 42 18.91 22.10 -41.28
CA PRO A 42 18.60 20.72 -41.64
C PRO A 42 17.45 20.24 -40.80
N SER A 43 16.43 19.62 -41.44
CA SER A 43 15.33 18.94 -40.76
C SER A 43 15.91 18.00 -39.71
N PRO A 44 15.37 17.96 -38.47
CA PRO A 44 15.83 17.01 -37.48
C PRO A 44 15.72 15.59 -38.06
N ALA A 45 16.80 14.84 -37.96
CA ALA A 45 16.84 13.45 -38.39
C ALA A 45 15.66 12.71 -37.72
N PRO A 46 14.98 11.79 -38.44
CA PRO A 46 13.91 11.00 -37.84
C PRO A 46 14.46 10.31 -36.60
N SER A 47 13.86 10.60 -35.45
CA SER A 47 14.19 9.93 -34.18
C SER A 47 14.03 8.42 -34.41
N SER A 48 15.10 7.66 -34.18
CA SER A 48 15.03 6.19 -34.20
C SER A 48 13.86 5.73 -33.36
N PRO A 49 13.01 4.80 -33.86
CA PRO A 49 11.90 4.31 -33.07
C PRO A 49 12.46 3.74 -31.77
N SER A 50 11.92 4.18 -30.63
CA SER A 50 12.28 3.62 -29.33
C SER A 50 12.10 2.10 -29.39
N PRO A 51 13.09 1.31 -28.93
CA PRO A 51 12.99 -0.15 -29.00
C PRO A 51 11.69 -0.62 -28.33
N SER A 52 10.90 -1.39 -29.09
CA SER A 52 9.62 -1.91 -28.60
C SER A 52 9.90 -2.95 -27.51
N VAL A 53 9.26 -2.77 -26.35
CA VAL A 53 9.33 -3.78 -25.27
C VAL A 53 8.68 -5.07 -25.76
N THR A 54 9.43 -6.18 -25.70
CA THR A 54 8.93 -7.51 -26.05
C THR A 54 7.90 -7.96 -25.01
N VAL A 55 6.74 -8.42 -25.47
CA VAL A 55 5.72 -9.02 -24.61
C VAL A 55 6.20 -10.40 -24.16
N PRO A 56 6.31 -10.70 -22.88
CA PRO A 56 6.75 -12.01 -22.41
C PRO A 56 5.74 -13.10 -22.80
N ARG A 57 6.24 -14.28 -23.15
CA ARG A 57 5.42 -15.48 -23.31
C ARG A 57 5.27 -16.15 -21.95
N LEU A 58 4.05 -16.62 -21.65
CA LEU A 58 3.74 -17.36 -20.44
C LEU A 58 3.51 -18.84 -20.80
N ASP A 59 4.50 -19.66 -20.51
CA ASP A 59 4.40 -21.11 -20.72
C ASP A 59 3.84 -21.74 -19.43
N TRP A 60 2.52 -21.93 -19.43
CA TRP A 60 1.77 -22.39 -18.26
C TRP A 60 1.96 -23.89 -18.01
N THR A 61 2.31 -24.24 -16.78
CA THR A 61 2.39 -25.61 -16.27
C THR A 61 1.69 -25.71 -14.92
N ALA A 62 1.24 -26.89 -14.51
CA ALA A 62 0.69 -27.06 -13.16
C ALA A 62 1.74 -26.67 -12.10
N CYS A 63 1.38 -25.83 -11.12
CA CYS A 63 2.32 -25.38 -10.08
C CYS A 63 2.90 -26.54 -9.25
N THR A 64 2.10 -27.58 -9.02
CA THR A 64 2.48 -28.86 -8.45
C THR A 64 1.59 -29.94 -9.06
N PRO A 65 2.00 -31.22 -9.10
CA PRO A 65 1.15 -32.29 -9.60
C PRO A 65 -0.23 -32.31 -8.95
N GLY A 66 -1.28 -32.23 -9.77
CA GLY A 66 -2.67 -32.17 -9.29
C GLY A 66 -3.16 -30.81 -8.76
N SER A 67 -2.34 -29.78 -8.81
CA SER A 67 -2.76 -28.41 -8.44
C SER A 67 -3.82 -27.88 -9.41
N PRO A 68 -4.86 -27.19 -8.92
CA PRO A 68 -5.78 -26.44 -9.76
C PRO A 68 -5.19 -25.09 -10.24
N TRP A 69 -3.94 -24.80 -9.88
CA TRP A 69 -3.21 -23.59 -10.24
C TRP A 69 -2.15 -23.91 -11.28
N ASP A 70 -2.10 -23.07 -12.32
CA ASP A 70 -1.02 -23.04 -13.29
C ASP A 70 0.02 -21.98 -12.86
N CYS A 71 1.29 -22.29 -13.07
CA CYS A 71 2.44 -21.40 -12.85
C CYS A 71 3.12 -21.09 -14.18
N ALA A 72 3.69 -19.89 -14.27
CA ALA A 72 4.54 -19.46 -15.37
C ALA A 72 5.57 -18.46 -14.89
N THR A 73 6.62 -18.25 -15.69
CA THR A 73 7.61 -17.18 -15.50
C THR A 73 7.51 -16.19 -16.65
N ALA A 74 7.37 -14.89 -16.30
CA ALA A 74 7.40 -13.81 -17.28
C ALA A 74 8.76 -13.11 -17.22
N LYS A 75 9.48 -13.07 -18.34
CA LYS A 75 10.74 -12.33 -18.46
C LYS A 75 10.46 -10.90 -18.89
N VAL A 76 10.81 -9.91 -18.03
CA VAL A 76 10.57 -8.48 -18.27
C VAL A 76 11.87 -7.68 -18.18
N PRO A 77 11.97 -6.48 -18.78
CA PRO A 77 13.14 -5.61 -18.61
C PRO A 77 13.32 -5.21 -17.15
N LEU A 78 14.55 -5.17 -16.66
CA LEU A 78 14.87 -4.53 -15.39
C LEU A 78 14.52 -3.03 -15.47
N ASP A 79 15.05 -2.35 -16.50
CA ASP A 79 14.77 -0.96 -16.81
C ASP A 79 13.84 -0.86 -18.03
N HIS A 80 12.63 -0.36 -17.84
CA HIS A 80 11.67 -0.14 -18.93
C HIS A 80 12.08 0.95 -19.92
N ALA A 81 13.01 1.84 -19.54
CA ALA A 81 13.60 2.82 -20.46
C ALA A 81 14.71 2.21 -21.34
N ALA A 82 15.30 1.08 -20.91
CA ALA A 82 16.33 0.35 -21.65
C ALA A 82 15.91 -1.13 -21.85
N PRO A 83 14.84 -1.41 -22.61
CA PRO A 83 14.21 -2.74 -22.68
C PRO A 83 15.08 -3.83 -23.32
N ALA A 84 16.15 -3.47 -24.02
CA ALA A 84 17.14 -4.42 -24.56
C ALA A 84 18.26 -4.78 -23.56
N GLY A 85 18.23 -4.19 -22.35
CA GLY A 85 19.24 -4.40 -21.31
C GLY A 85 18.98 -5.66 -20.48
N ARG A 86 19.40 -5.60 -19.20
CA ARG A 86 19.16 -6.66 -18.22
C ARG A 86 17.68 -6.96 -18.09
N THR A 87 17.33 -8.25 -18.00
CA THR A 87 15.96 -8.72 -17.71
C THR A 87 15.88 -9.34 -16.32
N ILE A 88 14.67 -9.39 -15.79
CA ILE A 88 14.31 -10.06 -14.55
C ILE A 88 13.15 -11.01 -14.81
N ASP A 89 12.97 -11.97 -13.93
CA ASP A 89 11.91 -12.97 -13.99
C ASP A 89 10.80 -12.63 -12.98
N LEU A 90 9.55 -12.68 -13.42
CA LEU A 90 8.36 -12.54 -12.58
C LEU A 90 7.68 -13.92 -12.48
N ALA A 91 7.47 -14.39 -11.26
CA ALA A 91 6.66 -15.56 -10.97
C ALA A 91 5.17 -15.19 -11.08
N VAL A 92 4.41 -15.98 -11.83
CA VAL A 92 2.99 -15.75 -12.11
C VAL A 92 2.21 -17.03 -11.83
N VAL A 93 1.01 -16.88 -11.22
CA VAL A 93 0.07 -17.98 -11.01
C VAL A 93 -1.27 -17.66 -11.63
N ARG A 94 -1.96 -18.69 -12.12
CA ARG A 94 -3.30 -18.58 -12.69
C ARG A 94 -4.20 -19.70 -12.20
N ARG A 95 -5.45 -19.36 -11.91
CA ARG A 95 -6.55 -20.31 -11.84
C ARG A 95 -7.58 -19.95 -12.88
N GLN A 96 -7.89 -20.90 -13.77
CA GLN A 96 -8.83 -20.66 -14.86
C GLN A 96 -10.25 -20.48 -14.33
N ALA A 97 -11.06 -19.72 -15.07
CA ALA A 97 -12.48 -19.53 -14.81
C ALA A 97 -13.19 -20.91 -14.71
N THR A 98 -14.02 -21.08 -13.67
CA THR A 98 -14.74 -22.35 -13.44
C THR A 98 -15.92 -22.53 -14.41
N ASP A 99 -16.30 -21.49 -15.17
CA ASP A 99 -17.27 -21.56 -16.27
C ASP A 99 -16.65 -20.95 -17.55
N PRO A 100 -15.84 -21.76 -18.28
CA PRO A 100 -15.11 -21.27 -19.46
C PRO A 100 -16.01 -20.73 -20.56
N GLY A 101 -17.24 -21.27 -20.68
CA GLY A 101 -18.21 -20.82 -21.69
C GLY A 101 -18.72 -19.39 -21.49
N ARG A 102 -18.58 -18.85 -20.27
CA ARG A 102 -18.96 -17.47 -19.93
C ARG A 102 -17.79 -16.60 -19.47
N ARG A 103 -16.57 -17.04 -19.75
CA ARG A 103 -15.35 -16.29 -19.39
C ARG A 103 -15.37 -14.88 -20.02
N ILE A 104 -15.05 -13.86 -19.21
CA ILE A 104 -14.96 -12.46 -19.64
C ILE A 104 -13.52 -12.09 -20.01
N GLY A 105 -12.54 -12.58 -19.25
CA GLY A 105 -11.13 -12.24 -19.40
C GLY A 105 -10.32 -12.63 -18.16
N THR A 106 -9.22 -11.95 -17.94
CA THR A 106 -8.35 -12.16 -16.79
C THR A 106 -8.61 -11.11 -15.73
N LEU A 107 -8.75 -11.52 -14.46
CA LEU A 107 -8.72 -10.65 -13.30
C LEU A 107 -7.33 -10.74 -12.64
N PHE A 108 -6.54 -9.68 -12.78
CA PHE A 108 -5.27 -9.54 -12.09
C PHE A 108 -5.50 -9.09 -10.65
N VAL A 109 -4.86 -9.75 -9.71
CA VAL A 109 -5.01 -9.47 -8.26
C VAL A 109 -3.65 -9.18 -7.65
N ASN A 110 -3.54 -8.07 -6.92
CA ASN A 110 -2.39 -7.76 -6.08
C ASN A 110 -2.83 -7.66 -4.62
N PRO A 111 -2.35 -8.55 -3.73
CA PRO A 111 -2.78 -8.61 -2.33
C PRO A 111 -2.18 -7.50 -1.45
N GLY A 112 -1.25 -6.71 -1.96
CA GLY A 112 -0.66 -5.59 -1.25
C GLY A 112 0.63 -5.90 -0.50
N GLY A 113 0.78 -5.34 0.67
CA GLY A 113 1.99 -5.28 1.45
C GLY A 113 2.52 -3.83 1.53
N PRO A 114 3.48 -3.37 0.69
CA PRO A 114 4.21 -4.11 -0.35
C PRO A 114 4.98 -5.30 0.21
N GLY A 115 5.40 -6.20 -0.68
CA GLY A 115 6.15 -7.39 -0.26
C GLY A 115 5.29 -8.66 -0.14
N GLY A 116 3.97 -8.54 -0.31
CA GLY A 116 3.07 -9.70 -0.36
C GLY A 116 3.27 -10.51 -1.65
N PRO A 117 3.75 -11.79 -1.57
CA PRO A 117 3.89 -12.64 -2.73
C PRO A 117 2.51 -13.08 -3.23
N GLY A 118 2.11 -12.57 -4.40
CA GLY A 118 0.82 -12.86 -5.00
C GLY A 118 0.64 -14.34 -5.34
N THR A 119 1.75 -15.01 -5.71
CA THR A 119 1.76 -16.45 -6.01
C THR A 119 1.46 -17.34 -4.80
N VAL A 120 1.51 -16.78 -3.60
CA VAL A 120 1.21 -17.47 -2.34
C VAL A 120 -0.14 -17.01 -1.77
N GLN A 121 -0.31 -15.70 -1.61
CA GLN A 121 -1.46 -15.15 -0.87
C GLN A 121 -2.78 -15.31 -1.63
N VAL A 122 -2.78 -15.17 -2.97
CA VAL A 122 -4.00 -15.29 -3.76
C VAL A 122 -4.51 -16.75 -3.82
N PRO A 123 -3.68 -17.76 -4.04
CA PRO A 123 -4.10 -19.16 -3.89
C PRO A 123 -4.66 -19.49 -2.50
N GLN A 124 -4.05 -19.02 -1.42
CA GLN A 124 -4.50 -19.28 -0.04
C GLN A 124 -5.87 -18.66 0.26
N ASN A 125 -6.23 -17.59 -0.43
CA ASN A 125 -7.46 -16.83 -0.20
C ASN A 125 -8.46 -16.96 -1.37
N TYR A 126 -8.31 -17.98 -2.23
CA TYR A 126 -9.16 -18.13 -3.42
C TYR A 126 -10.65 -18.21 -3.12
N ASP A 127 -11.03 -18.86 -2.04
CA ASP A 127 -12.43 -19.04 -1.68
C ASP A 127 -13.11 -17.77 -1.15
N ALA A 128 -12.33 -16.74 -0.80
CA ALA A 128 -12.85 -15.43 -0.45
C ALA A 128 -13.39 -14.66 -1.68
N PHE A 129 -12.93 -15.00 -2.90
CA PHE A 129 -13.46 -14.36 -4.10
C PHE A 129 -14.94 -14.75 -4.33
N PRO A 130 -15.82 -13.76 -4.63
CA PRO A 130 -17.19 -14.03 -5.01
C PRO A 130 -17.29 -15.10 -6.11
N LYS A 131 -18.28 -15.99 -6.01
CA LYS A 131 -18.51 -17.07 -6.99
C LYS A 131 -18.56 -16.53 -8.42
N ALA A 132 -19.23 -15.39 -8.64
CA ALA A 132 -19.35 -14.76 -9.96
C ALA A 132 -17.98 -14.39 -10.57
N LEU A 133 -17.00 -13.99 -9.75
CA LEU A 133 -15.65 -13.69 -10.25
C LEU A 133 -14.90 -14.96 -10.61
N ARG A 134 -14.98 -15.98 -9.76
CA ARG A 134 -14.35 -17.29 -10.00
C ARG A 134 -14.91 -18.01 -11.24
N GLU A 135 -16.19 -17.81 -11.55
CA GLU A 135 -16.84 -18.37 -12.75
C GLU A 135 -16.48 -17.60 -14.03
N ARG A 136 -16.29 -16.30 -13.94
CA ARG A 136 -16.26 -15.42 -15.10
C ARG A 136 -14.86 -14.93 -15.49
N PHE A 137 -13.86 -15.12 -14.63
CA PHE A 137 -12.49 -14.66 -14.86
C PHE A 137 -11.47 -15.73 -14.58
N ASP A 138 -10.42 -15.78 -15.40
CA ASP A 138 -9.18 -16.39 -14.95
C ASP A 138 -8.60 -15.49 -13.86
N ILE A 139 -8.39 -16.00 -12.66
CA ILE A 139 -7.77 -15.26 -11.58
C ILE A 139 -6.26 -15.42 -11.69
N VAL A 140 -5.56 -14.32 -11.93
CA VAL A 140 -4.10 -14.28 -12.10
C VAL A 140 -3.50 -13.39 -11.01
N SER A 141 -2.41 -13.85 -10.42
CA SER A 141 -1.57 -13.04 -9.57
C SER A 141 -0.09 -13.28 -9.89
N TRP A 142 0.74 -12.39 -9.40
CA TRP A 142 2.19 -12.50 -9.60
C TRP A 142 2.91 -11.99 -8.35
N ASP A 143 4.17 -12.37 -8.22
CA ASP A 143 5.06 -11.71 -7.29
C ASP A 143 5.64 -10.50 -8.01
N PRO A 144 5.43 -9.27 -7.51
CA PRO A 144 6.04 -8.09 -8.10
C PRO A 144 7.57 -8.18 -8.17
N ARG A 145 8.19 -7.40 -9.05
CA ARG A 145 9.66 -7.26 -9.08
C ARG A 145 10.20 -6.95 -7.69
N GLY A 146 11.29 -7.60 -7.32
CA GLY A 146 11.89 -7.48 -6.00
C GLY A 146 11.24 -8.36 -4.91
N ILE A 147 10.17 -9.11 -5.21
CA ILE A 147 9.33 -9.80 -4.22
C ILE A 147 9.25 -11.31 -4.49
N GLY A 148 9.19 -12.09 -3.43
CA GLY A 148 8.73 -13.47 -3.45
C GLY A 148 9.57 -14.41 -4.33
N ASN A 149 8.89 -15.12 -5.23
CA ASN A 149 9.48 -16.06 -6.18
C ASN A 149 9.93 -15.40 -7.50
N SER A 150 9.67 -14.10 -7.69
CA SER A 150 10.27 -13.29 -8.76
C SER A 150 11.75 -13.03 -8.49
N THR A 151 12.45 -12.35 -9.40
CA THR A 151 13.77 -11.81 -9.08
C THR A 151 13.62 -10.88 -7.89
N ALA A 152 13.96 -11.38 -6.70
CA ALA A 152 13.68 -10.76 -5.41
C ALA A 152 14.88 -9.93 -4.90
N VAL A 153 14.56 -8.88 -4.13
CA VAL A 153 15.57 -8.19 -3.34
C VAL A 153 15.96 -9.11 -2.17
N ASN A 154 17.18 -9.61 -2.22
CA ASN A 154 17.76 -10.46 -1.18
C ASN A 154 19.01 -9.78 -0.62
N CYS A 155 18.98 -9.39 0.63
CA CYS A 155 20.10 -8.72 1.29
C CYS A 155 21.06 -9.70 2.00
N PHE A 156 20.63 -10.96 2.12
CA PHE A 156 21.38 -12.06 2.74
C PHE A 156 21.57 -13.21 1.74
N ALA A 157 22.63 -14.00 1.95
CA ALA A 157 22.90 -15.15 1.08
C ALA A 157 22.01 -16.35 1.43
N THR A 158 21.65 -16.49 2.71
CA THR A 158 20.89 -17.63 3.22
C THR A 158 19.74 -17.20 4.14
N ALA A 159 18.80 -18.10 4.37
CA ALA A 159 17.70 -17.90 5.31
C ALA A 159 18.20 -17.76 6.76
N GLU A 160 19.30 -18.46 7.12
CA GLU A 160 19.92 -18.40 8.44
C GLU A 160 20.50 -17.02 8.70
N GLU A 161 21.19 -16.42 7.72
CA GLU A 161 21.71 -15.05 7.84
C GLU A 161 20.57 -14.04 7.99
N ALA A 162 19.50 -14.17 7.21
CA ALA A 162 18.31 -13.32 7.31
C ALA A 162 17.68 -13.45 8.70
N LYS A 163 17.51 -14.68 9.21
CA LYS A 163 16.98 -14.94 10.54
C LYS A 163 17.86 -14.36 11.65
N ALA A 164 19.17 -14.50 11.52
CA ALA A 164 20.13 -13.94 12.48
C ALA A 164 20.06 -12.41 12.51
N TRP A 165 19.91 -11.77 11.36
CA TRP A 165 19.69 -10.32 11.28
C TRP A 165 18.36 -9.91 11.90
N ALA A 166 17.26 -10.59 11.59
CA ALA A 166 15.92 -10.28 12.11
C ALA A 166 15.80 -10.34 13.64
N ALA A 167 16.73 -11.03 14.31
CA ALA A 167 16.82 -11.08 15.77
C ALA A 167 17.56 -9.87 16.40
N ARG A 168 18.16 -8.97 15.60
CA ARG A 168 18.97 -7.84 16.10
C ARG A 168 18.13 -6.62 16.52
N PRO A 169 17.17 -6.13 15.72
CA PRO A 169 16.34 -5.02 16.14
C PRO A 169 15.39 -5.44 17.27
N PRO A 170 15.06 -4.53 18.21
CA PRO A 170 14.04 -4.79 19.22
C PRO A 170 12.71 -5.19 18.59
N ALA A 171 11.98 -6.11 19.21
CA ALA A 171 10.70 -6.57 18.70
C ALA A 171 9.62 -5.46 18.83
N GLY A 172 8.94 -5.15 17.74
CA GLY A 172 7.87 -4.16 17.66
C GLY A 172 8.36 -2.78 17.26
N PHE A 173 8.96 -2.05 18.17
CA PHE A 173 9.62 -0.75 17.95
C PHE A 173 10.59 -0.48 19.12
N PRO A 174 11.57 0.43 18.95
CA PRO A 174 12.56 0.67 20.00
C PRO A 174 12.01 1.52 21.16
N VAL A 175 12.38 1.17 22.39
CA VAL A 175 12.05 1.89 23.61
C VAL A 175 13.33 2.38 24.29
N GLY A 176 13.45 3.68 24.49
CA GLY A 176 14.63 4.28 25.08
C GLY A 176 15.83 4.42 24.13
N ALA A 177 16.85 5.13 24.55
CA ALA A 177 17.98 5.54 23.70
C ALA A 177 18.81 4.34 23.17
N GLN A 178 19.01 3.32 24.02
CA GLN A 178 19.80 2.17 23.65
C GLN A 178 19.15 1.33 22.56
N GLU A 179 17.84 1.06 22.67
CA GLU A 179 17.11 0.31 21.65
C GLU A 179 16.96 1.11 20.37
N ARG A 180 16.78 2.46 20.44
CA ARG A 180 16.78 3.31 19.24
C ARG A 180 18.10 3.21 18.48
N LYS A 181 19.22 3.26 19.20
CA LYS A 181 20.52 3.06 18.56
C LYS A 181 20.64 1.68 17.89
N ALA A 182 20.23 0.62 18.59
CA ALA A 182 20.28 -0.75 18.06
C ALA A 182 19.38 -0.91 16.80
N TRP A 183 18.22 -0.27 16.79
CA TRP A 183 17.31 -0.23 15.65
C TRP A 183 17.93 0.44 14.44
N ILE A 184 18.41 1.68 14.61
CA ILE A 184 19.05 2.47 13.55
C ILE A 184 20.28 1.75 12.99
N ASP A 185 21.13 1.18 13.85
CA ASP A 185 22.30 0.42 13.43
C ASP A 185 21.92 -0.83 12.62
N ALA A 186 20.85 -1.54 13.03
CA ALA A 186 20.38 -2.74 12.33
C ALA A 186 19.84 -2.42 10.94
N TYR A 187 18.97 -1.40 10.82
CA TYR A 187 18.40 -1.03 9.54
C TYR A 187 19.41 -0.33 8.61
N GLY A 188 20.36 0.42 9.16
CA GLY A 188 21.50 0.93 8.40
C GLY A 188 22.41 -0.18 7.84
N ASP A 189 22.62 -1.26 8.61
CA ASP A 189 23.34 -2.45 8.13
C ASP A 189 22.55 -3.15 7.01
N LEU A 190 21.22 -3.27 7.14
CA LEU A 190 20.36 -3.86 6.13
C LEU A 190 20.49 -3.12 4.79
N GLY A 191 20.37 -1.79 4.80
CA GLY A 191 20.51 -0.99 3.58
C GLY A 191 21.84 -1.23 2.86
N ARG A 192 22.97 -1.22 3.60
CA ARG A 192 24.29 -1.51 3.03
C ARG A 192 24.40 -2.91 2.44
N ARG A 193 23.80 -3.91 3.07
CA ARG A 193 23.79 -5.29 2.56
C ARG A 193 23.03 -5.40 1.26
N CYS A 194 21.84 -4.77 1.20
CA CYS A 194 21.01 -4.74 0.00
C CYS A 194 21.75 -4.09 -1.17
N GLU A 195 22.34 -2.91 -0.94
CA GLU A 195 23.11 -2.18 -1.96
C GLU A 195 24.28 -2.98 -2.51
N LYS A 196 25.01 -3.67 -1.62
CA LYS A 196 26.16 -4.50 -2.03
C LYS A 196 25.76 -5.68 -2.92
N ARG A 197 24.54 -6.21 -2.78
CA ARG A 197 24.11 -7.41 -3.52
C ARG A 197 23.59 -7.10 -4.91
N ASP A 198 22.69 -6.14 -5.05
CA ASP A 198 22.12 -5.77 -6.36
C ASP A 198 21.64 -4.32 -6.35
N PRO A 199 22.56 -3.34 -6.50
CA PRO A 199 22.22 -1.93 -6.51
C PRO A 199 21.32 -1.54 -7.69
N ASP A 200 21.39 -2.26 -8.80
CA ASP A 200 20.57 -1.97 -9.98
C ASP A 200 19.12 -2.40 -9.73
N LEU A 201 18.90 -3.58 -9.17
CA LEU A 201 17.54 -4.03 -8.82
C LEU A 201 16.87 -3.05 -7.86
N LEU A 202 17.60 -2.58 -6.83
CA LEU A 202 17.06 -1.64 -5.84
C LEU A 202 16.52 -0.34 -6.44
N ARG A 203 17.08 0.12 -7.57
CA ARG A 203 16.63 1.34 -8.26
C ARG A 203 15.41 1.12 -9.15
N HIS A 204 15.08 -0.15 -9.42
CA HIS A 204 14.03 -0.54 -10.37
C HIS A 204 12.93 -1.41 -9.75
N VAL A 205 12.67 -1.25 -8.45
CA VAL A 205 11.54 -1.93 -7.74
C VAL A 205 10.37 -0.99 -7.45
N SER A 206 10.25 0.10 -8.22
CA SER A 206 9.20 1.08 -8.01
C SER A 206 7.79 0.55 -8.33
N THR A 207 6.78 1.17 -7.74
CA THR A 207 5.38 0.95 -8.10
C THR A 207 5.13 1.24 -9.58
N ALA A 208 5.80 2.25 -10.15
CA ALA A 208 5.68 2.58 -11.57
C ALA A 208 6.27 1.51 -12.49
N ASP A 209 7.40 0.91 -12.12
CA ASP A 209 7.97 -0.21 -12.89
C ASP A 209 7.09 -1.45 -12.76
N THR A 210 6.56 -1.73 -11.57
CA THR A 210 5.58 -2.82 -11.34
C THR A 210 4.29 -2.61 -12.16
N ALA A 211 3.82 -1.37 -12.31
CA ALA A 211 2.66 -1.06 -13.16
C ALA A 211 2.93 -1.30 -14.65
N ARG A 212 4.17 -1.04 -15.10
CA ARG A 212 4.60 -1.39 -16.47
C ARG A 212 4.70 -2.89 -16.68
N ASP A 213 5.18 -3.63 -15.67
CA ASP A 213 5.16 -5.10 -15.68
C ASP A 213 3.72 -5.64 -15.79
N LEU A 214 2.80 -5.07 -15.03
CA LEU A 214 1.39 -5.44 -15.09
C LEU A 214 0.79 -5.23 -16.49
N ASP A 215 1.19 -4.17 -17.22
CA ASP A 215 0.77 -3.99 -18.62
C ASP A 215 1.37 -5.06 -19.54
N LEU A 216 2.62 -5.47 -19.31
CA LEU A 216 3.22 -6.57 -20.05
C LEU A 216 2.50 -7.89 -19.77
N LEU A 217 2.17 -8.19 -18.51
CA LEU A 217 1.40 -9.39 -18.13
C LEU A 217 0.00 -9.38 -18.74
N ARG A 218 -0.70 -8.22 -18.71
CA ARG A 218 -2.00 -8.08 -19.41
C ARG A 218 -1.89 -8.42 -20.90
N ARG A 219 -0.86 -7.92 -21.56
CA ARG A 219 -0.59 -8.19 -22.98
C ARG A 219 -0.24 -9.65 -23.22
N SER A 220 0.48 -10.30 -22.29
CA SER A 220 0.88 -11.71 -22.37
C SER A 220 -0.30 -12.68 -22.32
N VAL A 221 -1.39 -12.30 -21.65
CA VAL A 221 -2.63 -13.11 -21.63
C VAL A 221 -3.60 -12.73 -22.76
N GLY A 222 -3.24 -11.76 -23.60
CA GLY A 222 -4.05 -11.34 -24.76
C GLY A 222 -5.21 -10.41 -24.45
N ASP A 223 -5.34 -9.89 -23.21
CA ASP A 223 -6.44 -9.01 -22.83
C ASP A 223 -6.21 -7.58 -23.35
N PRO A 224 -7.17 -6.96 -24.09
CA PRO A 224 -7.02 -5.61 -24.62
C PRO A 224 -7.04 -4.53 -23.54
N GLN A 225 -7.72 -4.79 -22.43
CA GLN A 225 -7.85 -3.92 -21.27
C GLN A 225 -7.72 -4.72 -19.98
N LEU A 226 -7.32 -4.05 -18.90
CA LEU A 226 -7.07 -4.64 -17.59
C LEU A 226 -8.36 -4.77 -16.76
N ASN A 227 -8.58 -5.95 -16.17
CA ASN A 227 -9.41 -6.09 -14.97
C ASN A 227 -8.46 -6.26 -13.79
N TYR A 228 -8.60 -5.44 -12.76
CA TYR A 228 -7.65 -5.39 -11.66
C TYR A 228 -8.34 -5.24 -10.31
N LEU A 229 -7.92 -6.04 -9.37
CA LEU A 229 -8.25 -5.93 -7.95
C LEU A 229 -6.96 -5.66 -7.18
N GLY A 230 -6.84 -4.45 -6.66
CA GLY A 230 -5.75 -4.04 -5.79
C GLY A 230 -6.21 -3.90 -4.35
N VAL A 231 -5.48 -4.53 -3.45
CA VAL A 231 -5.78 -4.50 -2.02
C VAL A 231 -4.64 -3.84 -1.27
N SER A 232 -4.93 -2.92 -0.33
CA SER A 232 -3.90 -2.26 0.47
C SER A 232 -2.85 -1.53 -0.41
N TYR A 233 -1.55 -1.87 -0.35
CA TYR A 233 -0.55 -1.35 -1.28
C TYR A 233 -0.94 -1.56 -2.76
N GLY A 234 -1.63 -2.65 -3.09
CA GLY A 234 -2.13 -2.88 -4.44
C GLY A 234 -3.04 -1.76 -4.97
N THR A 235 -3.60 -0.93 -4.10
CA THR A 235 -4.42 0.23 -4.50
C THR A 235 -3.59 1.36 -5.09
N ILE A 236 -2.40 1.65 -4.54
CA ILE A 236 -1.50 2.64 -5.15
C ILE A 236 -0.88 2.11 -6.44
N LEU A 237 -0.62 0.79 -6.53
CA LEU A 237 -0.23 0.17 -7.79
C LEU A 237 -1.31 0.31 -8.85
N GLY A 238 -2.59 0.06 -8.50
CA GLY A 238 -3.73 0.26 -9.41
C GLY A 238 -3.91 1.71 -9.83
N ALA A 239 -3.80 2.66 -8.90
CA ALA A 239 -3.86 4.10 -9.21
C ALA A 239 -2.71 4.53 -10.13
N THR A 240 -1.50 4.02 -9.92
CA THR A 240 -0.34 4.25 -10.78
C THR A 240 -0.59 3.70 -12.19
N TYR A 241 -1.08 2.46 -12.30
CA TYR A 241 -1.45 1.85 -13.58
C TYR A 241 -2.53 2.67 -14.31
N ALA A 242 -3.58 3.07 -13.60
CA ALA A 242 -4.68 3.86 -14.16
C ALA A 242 -4.20 5.18 -14.77
N ASN A 243 -3.19 5.80 -14.18
CA ASN A 243 -2.63 7.05 -14.67
C ASN A 243 -1.52 6.86 -15.73
N LEU A 244 -0.78 5.75 -15.72
CA LEU A 244 0.18 5.43 -16.79
C LEU A 244 -0.52 4.91 -18.05
N PHE A 245 -1.60 4.14 -17.91
CA PHE A 245 -2.31 3.45 -18.99
C PHE A 245 -3.83 3.70 -18.95
N PRO A 246 -4.31 4.96 -18.95
CA PRO A 246 -5.72 5.27 -18.68
C PRO A 246 -6.69 4.62 -19.67
N GLY A 247 -6.32 4.49 -20.94
CA GLY A 247 -7.13 3.81 -21.97
C GLY A 247 -7.19 2.28 -21.83
N LYS A 248 -6.43 1.69 -20.89
CA LYS A 248 -6.34 0.24 -20.72
C LYS A 248 -7.11 -0.30 -19.51
N VAL A 249 -7.87 0.51 -18.82
CA VAL A 249 -8.69 0.08 -17.68
C VAL A 249 -10.08 -0.33 -18.16
N ARG A 250 -10.45 -1.63 -18.00
CA ARG A 250 -11.81 -2.13 -18.20
C ARG A 250 -12.62 -2.10 -16.91
N ALA A 251 -12.07 -2.69 -15.84
CA ALA A 251 -12.65 -2.68 -14.51
C ALA A 251 -11.51 -2.69 -13.48
N MET A 252 -11.58 -1.79 -12.51
CA MET A 252 -10.56 -1.67 -11.46
C MET A 252 -11.23 -1.44 -10.12
N VAL A 253 -10.96 -2.33 -9.18
CA VAL A 253 -11.39 -2.22 -7.78
C VAL A 253 -10.17 -2.00 -6.90
N LEU A 254 -10.24 -1.02 -6.02
CA LEU A 254 -9.20 -0.63 -5.08
C LEU A 254 -9.78 -0.71 -3.66
N ASP A 255 -9.38 -1.74 -2.89
CA ASP A 255 -9.90 -2.00 -1.53
C ASP A 255 -8.86 -1.66 -0.46
N SER A 256 -9.24 -0.86 0.53
CA SER A 256 -8.40 -0.39 1.63
C SER A 256 -7.21 0.46 1.14
N ASN A 257 -7.52 1.68 0.81
CA ASN A 257 -6.73 2.52 -0.08
C ASN A 257 -5.58 3.27 0.58
N ILE A 258 -4.50 3.39 -0.17
CA ILE A 258 -3.44 4.37 0.06
C ILE A 258 -3.71 5.58 -0.84
N ALA A 259 -3.94 6.76 -0.24
CA ALA A 259 -4.11 7.99 -0.99
C ALA A 259 -2.83 8.33 -1.77
N PRO A 260 -2.91 8.55 -3.11
CA PRO A 260 -1.73 8.81 -3.93
C PRO A 260 -0.88 9.98 -3.45
N GLY A 261 -1.50 11.11 -3.10
CA GLY A 261 -0.80 12.26 -2.57
C GLY A 261 -0.10 11.99 -1.24
N ALA A 262 -0.65 11.14 -0.37
CA ALA A 262 0.01 10.76 0.88
C ALA A 262 1.20 9.80 0.66
N TRP A 263 1.14 8.95 -0.36
CA TRP A 263 2.23 8.05 -0.73
C TRP A 263 3.42 8.79 -1.30
N THR A 264 3.20 9.64 -2.30
CA THR A 264 4.27 10.33 -3.02
C THR A 264 4.72 11.61 -2.35
N ASP A 265 3.96 12.10 -1.34
CA ASP A 265 4.19 13.36 -0.62
C ASP A 265 4.62 14.47 -1.57
N GLY A 266 3.75 15.15 -2.21
CA GLY A 266 4.03 16.27 -3.13
C GLY A 266 5.15 17.26 -2.73
N SER A 267 6.08 16.82 -1.92
CA SER A 267 7.29 17.49 -1.47
C SER A 267 8.38 17.55 -2.55
N ALA A 268 7.99 17.81 -3.80
CA ALA A 268 8.94 18.33 -4.80
C ALA A 268 9.75 19.56 -4.28
N ARG A 269 9.63 19.91 -2.99
CA ARG A 269 10.13 21.14 -2.38
C ARG A 269 10.89 20.96 -1.06
N GLY A 270 11.58 19.85 -0.82
CA GLY A 270 12.44 19.71 0.36
C GLY A 270 12.37 18.36 1.08
N GLU A 271 13.09 18.25 2.20
CA GLU A 271 13.10 17.03 3.02
C GLU A 271 11.71 16.75 3.60
N PRO A 272 11.23 15.49 3.54
CA PRO A 272 9.95 15.11 4.12
C PRO A 272 9.94 15.35 5.62
N ARG A 273 8.87 16.01 6.12
CA ARG A 273 8.71 16.32 7.55
C ARG A 273 8.01 15.21 8.33
N SER A 274 7.58 14.15 7.65
CA SER A 274 6.81 13.07 8.25
C SER A 274 7.08 11.75 7.51
N THR A 275 6.85 10.63 8.18
CA THR A 275 6.97 9.32 7.55
C THR A 275 5.77 9.00 6.66
N THR A 276 5.92 8.06 5.73
CA THR A 276 4.84 7.57 4.86
C THR A 276 3.58 7.22 5.65
N PHE A 277 3.71 6.40 6.69
CA PHE A 277 2.55 5.93 7.47
C PHE A 277 1.88 7.03 8.28
N LEU A 278 2.65 8.02 8.76
CA LEU A 278 2.09 9.18 9.47
C LEU A 278 1.38 10.14 8.51
N ARG A 279 1.87 10.30 7.27
CA ARG A 279 1.16 11.08 6.22
C ARG A 279 -0.14 10.41 5.81
N MET A 280 -0.15 9.08 5.70
CA MET A 280 -1.36 8.31 5.46
C MET A 280 -2.37 8.44 6.61
N GLY A 281 -1.90 8.66 7.84
CA GLY A 281 -2.73 8.69 9.05
C GLY A 281 -2.97 7.32 9.67
N SER A 282 -2.11 6.33 9.36
CA SER A 282 -2.20 4.96 9.89
C SER A 282 -2.14 4.93 11.41
N ASP A 283 -1.37 5.84 12.03
CA ASP A 283 -1.29 6.03 13.48
C ASP A 283 -2.66 6.31 14.11
N ARG A 284 -3.39 7.30 13.58
CA ARG A 284 -4.71 7.70 14.09
C ARG A 284 -5.78 6.64 13.81
N SER A 285 -5.68 6.00 12.64
CA SER A 285 -6.64 4.96 12.26
C SER A 285 -6.49 3.71 13.12
N ALA A 286 -5.25 3.29 13.42
CA ALA A 286 -5.00 2.18 14.34
C ALA A 286 -5.51 2.50 15.74
N ALA A 287 -5.29 3.72 16.25
CA ALA A 287 -5.80 4.15 17.54
C ALA A 287 -7.35 4.13 17.59
N ALA A 288 -8.02 4.64 16.54
CA ALA A 288 -9.47 4.62 16.45
C ALA A 288 -10.04 3.19 16.35
N THR A 289 -9.35 2.31 15.61
CA THR A 289 -9.76 0.90 15.49
C THR A 289 -9.57 0.15 16.82
N LEU A 290 -8.47 0.41 17.54
CA LEU A 290 -8.27 -0.14 18.88
C LEU A 290 -9.35 0.33 19.86
N ASP A 291 -9.69 1.62 19.82
CA ASP A 291 -10.77 2.18 20.63
C ASP A 291 -12.09 1.45 20.35
N ARG A 292 -12.39 1.24 19.08
CA ARG A 292 -13.60 0.51 18.68
C ARG A 292 -13.57 -0.96 19.09
N PHE A 293 -12.41 -1.63 18.97
CA PHE A 293 -12.22 -3.00 19.47
C PHE A 293 -12.51 -3.09 20.97
N LEU A 294 -11.92 -2.21 21.79
CA LEU A 294 -12.11 -2.19 23.24
C LEU A 294 -13.56 -1.88 23.63
N THR A 295 -14.21 -0.96 22.90
CA THR A 295 -15.65 -0.64 23.10
C THR A 295 -16.53 -1.86 22.85
N LEU A 296 -16.36 -2.53 21.71
CA LEU A 296 -17.17 -3.72 21.36
C LEU A 296 -16.88 -4.89 22.31
N CYS A 297 -15.62 -5.10 22.66
CA CYS A 297 -15.21 -6.12 23.62
C CYS A 297 -15.83 -5.85 25.01
N GLY A 298 -15.75 -4.61 25.49
CA GLY A 298 -16.30 -4.25 26.81
C GLY A 298 -17.81 -4.32 26.90
N SER A 299 -18.51 -4.16 25.78
CA SER A 299 -19.96 -4.32 25.68
C SER A 299 -20.40 -5.78 25.57
N ALA A 300 -19.47 -6.68 25.25
CA ALA A 300 -19.76 -8.12 25.10
C ALA A 300 -19.54 -8.90 26.42
N PRO A 301 -20.26 -10.00 26.63
CA PRO A 301 -19.97 -10.88 27.74
C PRO A 301 -18.61 -11.54 27.60
N VAL A 302 -17.95 -11.90 28.71
CA VAL A 302 -16.63 -12.54 28.74
C VAL A 302 -16.55 -13.79 27.86
N ALA A 303 -17.65 -14.53 27.73
CA ALA A 303 -17.72 -15.70 26.86
C ALA A 303 -17.55 -15.38 25.38
N ARG A 304 -17.82 -14.15 24.95
CA ARG A 304 -17.65 -13.67 23.58
C ARG A 304 -16.36 -12.86 23.40
N CYS A 305 -15.98 -12.07 24.38
CA CYS A 305 -14.68 -11.39 24.41
C CYS A 305 -13.96 -11.67 25.73
N ALA A 306 -12.95 -12.51 25.68
CA ALA A 306 -12.18 -12.92 26.87
C ALA A 306 -11.55 -11.74 27.63
N PHE A 307 -11.24 -10.63 26.95
CA PHE A 307 -10.63 -9.44 27.54
C PHE A 307 -11.64 -8.48 28.17
N SER A 308 -12.95 -8.68 27.97
CA SER A 308 -14.00 -7.84 28.56
C SER A 308 -13.84 -7.68 30.07
N ALA A 309 -14.10 -6.47 30.57
CA ALA A 309 -14.18 -6.15 31.99
C ALA A 309 -15.60 -5.69 32.38
N GLY A 310 -16.62 -6.00 31.56
CA GLY A 310 -18.02 -5.75 31.82
C GLY A 310 -18.54 -4.40 31.34
N SER A 311 -17.67 -3.47 30.99
CA SER A 311 -18.02 -2.22 30.29
C SER A 311 -16.89 -1.75 29.38
N PRO A 312 -17.16 -0.88 28.39
CA PRO A 312 -16.14 -0.26 27.55
C PRO A 312 -15.06 0.48 28.36
N GLU A 313 -15.46 1.26 29.35
CA GLU A 313 -14.56 2.05 30.20
C GLU A 313 -13.64 1.15 31.02
N ALA A 314 -14.21 0.15 31.73
CA ALA A 314 -13.43 -0.78 32.53
C ALA A 314 -12.47 -1.63 31.67
N THR A 315 -12.87 -1.94 30.43
CA THR A 315 -12.03 -2.69 29.47
C THR A 315 -10.88 -1.83 28.97
N ARG A 316 -11.12 -0.55 28.73
CA ARG A 316 -10.08 0.46 28.39
C ARG A 316 -9.07 0.58 29.53
N GLU A 317 -9.54 0.81 30.75
CA GLU A 317 -8.67 0.89 31.92
C GLU A 317 -7.85 -0.38 32.14
N LYS A 318 -8.45 -1.56 31.88
CA LYS A 318 -7.73 -2.84 31.95
C LYS A 318 -6.59 -2.90 30.92
N PHE A 319 -6.83 -2.41 29.71
CA PHE A 319 -5.81 -2.29 28.66
C PHE A 319 -4.70 -1.34 29.07
N ASP A 320 -5.04 -0.16 29.56
CA ASP A 320 -4.07 0.87 29.97
C ASP A 320 -3.18 0.37 31.13
N ARG A 321 -3.77 -0.31 32.12
CA ARG A 321 -3.02 -0.96 33.22
C ARG A 321 -2.09 -2.05 32.70
N LEU A 322 -2.52 -2.83 31.70
CA LEU A 322 -1.65 -3.83 31.06
C LEU A 322 -0.46 -3.17 30.38
N MET A 323 -0.69 -2.12 29.58
CA MET A 323 0.38 -1.39 28.87
C MET A 323 1.36 -0.74 29.87
N GLN A 324 0.87 -0.13 30.95
CA GLN A 324 1.71 0.44 32.00
C GLN A 324 2.59 -0.64 32.65
N ARG A 325 2.01 -1.77 33.04
CA ARG A 325 2.79 -2.89 33.64
C ARG A 325 3.86 -3.42 32.69
N LEU A 326 3.58 -3.53 31.39
CA LEU A 326 4.55 -4.03 30.41
C LEU A 326 5.69 -3.04 30.13
N ARG A 327 5.48 -1.73 30.36
CA ARG A 327 6.57 -0.73 30.33
C ARG A 327 7.55 -0.92 31.49
N GLU A 328 7.06 -1.36 32.63
CA GLU A 328 7.87 -1.61 33.84
C GLU A 328 8.56 -2.99 33.78
N ARG A 329 7.81 -4.01 33.34
CA ARG A 329 8.29 -5.40 33.36
C ARG A 329 7.65 -6.24 32.24
N PRO A 330 8.46 -6.91 31.40
CA PRO A 330 7.97 -7.83 30.38
C PRO A 330 7.39 -9.11 31.00
N ILE A 331 6.53 -9.80 30.23
CA ILE A 331 5.96 -11.11 30.57
C ILE A 331 6.51 -12.14 29.59
N GLY A 332 7.59 -12.84 29.97
CA GLY A 332 8.33 -13.71 29.06
C GLY A 332 8.84 -12.93 27.85
N PRO A 333 8.57 -13.36 26.61
CA PRO A 333 9.01 -12.64 25.41
C PRO A 333 8.13 -11.43 25.07
N TRP A 334 7.10 -11.13 25.86
CA TRP A 334 6.14 -10.05 25.61
C TRP A 334 6.60 -8.76 26.31
N THR A 335 7.30 -7.93 25.56
CA THR A 335 7.63 -6.54 25.94
C THR A 335 6.45 -5.63 25.67
N TYR A 336 6.50 -4.40 26.19
CA TYR A 336 5.56 -3.33 25.86
C TYR A 336 5.46 -3.12 24.33
N ALA A 337 6.58 -2.89 23.66
CA ALA A 337 6.60 -2.60 22.23
C ALA A 337 6.10 -3.77 21.38
N ARG A 338 6.47 -5.01 21.73
CA ARG A 338 5.94 -6.21 21.06
C ARG A 338 4.43 -6.35 21.22
N THR A 339 3.91 -6.07 22.42
CA THR A 339 2.46 -6.17 22.68
C THR A 339 1.68 -5.10 21.90
N VAL A 340 2.21 -3.89 21.78
CA VAL A 340 1.63 -2.85 20.93
C VAL A 340 1.62 -3.28 19.46
N ALA A 341 2.73 -3.80 18.94
CA ALA A 341 2.82 -4.29 17.56
C ALA A 341 1.82 -5.44 17.30
N ASP A 342 1.75 -6.43 18.20
CA ASP A 342 0.76 -7.53 18.14
C ASP A 342 -0.68 -7.00 18.19
N THR A 343 -0.94 -5.98 18.98
CA THR A 343 -2.26 -5.35 19.06
C THR A 343 -2.62 -4.69 17.73
N VAL A 344 -1.75 -3.82 17.18
CA VAL A 344 -2.01 -3.11 15.92
C VAL A 344 -2.21 -4.11 14.77
N THR A 345 -1.34 -5.12 14.65
CA THR A 345 -1.46 -6.13 13.59
C THR A 345 -2.64 -7.08 13.81
N GLY A 346 -2.98 -7.39 15.06
CA GLY A 346 -4.14 -8.19 15.45
C GLY A 346 -5.47 -7.54 15.11
N LEU A 347 -5.50 -6.22 14.89
CA LEU A 347 -6.72 -5.50 14.47
C LEU A 347 -7.05 -5.68 12.98
N TYR A 348 -6.14 -6.23 12.15
CA TYR A 348 -6.35 -6.38 10.71
C TYR A 348 -7.47 -7.36 10.38
N ILE A 349 -7.52 -8.51 11.03
CA ILE A 349 -8.48 -9.59 10.78
C ILE A 349 -9.51 -9.61 11.91
N VAL A 350 -10.78 -9.44 11.57
CA VAL A 350 -11.87 -9.41 12.57
C VAL A 350 -12.22 -10.81 13.05
N ASP A 351 -12.53 -11.71 12.16
CA ASP A 351 -12.93 -13.10 12.52
C ASP A 351 -11.94 -14.10 11.91
N PRO A 352 -11.23 -14.92 12.70
CA PRO A 352 -11.25 -15.00 14.18
C PRO A 352 -10.23 -14.09 14.90
N GLY A 353 -9.58 -13.17 14.20
CA GLY A 353 -8.42 -12.40 14.69
C GLY A 353 -8.68 -11.59 15.96
N TRP A 354 -9.83 -10.86 16.03
CA TRP A 354 -10.15 -10.05 17.21
C TRP A 354 -10.43 -10.92 18.44
N THR A 355 -11.05 -12.08 18.26
CA THR A 355 -11.25 -13.04 19.37
C THR A 355 -9.90 -13.59 19.86
N ALA A 356 -8.99 -13.91 18.95
CA ALA A 356 -7.64 -14.35 19.29
C ALA A 356 -6.83 -13.25 19.99
N LEU A 357 -6.90 -12.01 19.51
CA LEU A 357 -6.29 -10.84 20.16
C LEU A 357 -6.81 -10.67 21.59
N ALA A 358 -8.13 -10.71 21.77
CA ALA A 358 -8.74 -10.62 23.10
C ALA A 358 -8.23 -11.71 24.05
N GLY A 359 -8.06 -12.94 23.56
CA GLY A 359 -7.47 -14.05 24.32
C GLY A 359 -6.03 -13.79 24.75
N ARG A 360 -5.18 -13.27 23.83
CA ARG A 360 -3.79 -12.92 24.14
C ARG A 360 -3.69 -11.78 25.16
N LEU A 361 -4.46 -10.70 24.98
CA LEU A 361 -4.51 -9.59 25.94
C LEU A 361 -5.00 -10.05 27.33
N GLN A 362 -5.97 -10.98 27.37
CA GLN A 362 -6.44 -11.57 28.62
C GLN A 362 -5.33 -12.38 29.32
N ALA A 363 -4.62 -13.23 28.59
CA ALA A 363 -3.51 -14.00 29.17
C ALA A 363 -2.43 -13.08 29.75
N LEU A 364 -2.02 -12.04 28.98
CA LEU A 364 -1.07 -11.03 29.43
C LEU A 364 -1.58 -10.28 30.67
N SER A 365 -2.87 -9.90 30.69
CA SER A 365 -3.46 -9.23 31.86
C SER A 365 -3.40 -10.07 33.14
N GLN A 366 -3.35 -11.39 33.01
CA GLN A 366 -3.20 -12.34 34.08
C GLN A 366 -1.74 -12.72 34.39
N GLY A 367 -0.75 -12.07 33.74
CA GLY A 367 0.68 -12.37 33.92
C GLY A 367 1.15 -13.64 33.21
N ARG A 368 0.34 -14.20 32.31
CA ARG A 368 0.71 -15.39 31.52
C ARG A 368 1.17 -14.97 30.13
N ALA A 369 2.31 -15.53 29.67
CA ALA A 369 2.79 -15.33 28.31
C ALA A 369 1.98 -16.20 27.34
N PRO A 370 1.18 -15.62 26.43
CA PRO A 370 0.51 -16.38 25.37
C PRO A 370 1.51 -16.78 24.28
N GLU A 371 1.17 -17.83 23.51
CA GLU A 371 1.88 -18.11 22.26
C GLU A 371 1.72 -16.94 21.29
N PRO A 372 2.79 -16.57 20.57
CA PRO A 372 2.72 -15.59 19.50
C PRO A 372 1.75 -16.03 18.41
N GLN A 373 1.10 -15.07 17.76
CA GLN A 373 0.29 -15.39 16.58
C GLN A 373 1.21 -15.98 15.50
N ALA A 374 0.99 -17.26 15.19
CA ALA A 374 1.64 -17.90 14.07
C ALA A 374 0.85 -17.58 12.78
N PHE A 375 1.50 -16.99 11.79
CA PHE A 375 0.98 -17.02 10.44
C PHE A 375 1.28 -18.41 9.86
N PRO A 376 0.34 -19.04 9.12
CA PRO A 376 0.62 -20.31 8.50
C PRO A 376 1.87 -20.16 7.60
N PRO A 377 2.80 -21.13 7.65
CA PRO A 377 3.94 -21.10 6.75
C PRO A 377 3.42 -21.09 5.30
N PRO A 378 4.06 -20.33 4.42
CA PRO A 378 3.70 -20.38 3.01
C PRO A 378 3.83 -21.83 2.52
N PRO A 379 2.94 -22.28 1.61
CA PRO A 379 3.01 -23.63 1.08
C PRO A 379 4.39 -23.89 0.48
N PRO A 380 4.91 -25.13 0.57
CA PRO A 380 6.16 -25.49 -0.06
C PRO A 380 5.99 -25.35 -1.58
N VAL A 381 6.58 -24.32 -2.14
CA VAL A 381 6.77 -24.14 -3.59
C VAL A 381 8.26 -24.36 -3.82
N ASP A 382 8.61 -24.99 -4.92
CA ASP A 382 10.00 -25.02 -5.36
C ASP A 382 10.42 -23.57 -5.65
N ARG A 383 11.22 -22.99 -4.74
CA ARG A 383 11.45 -21.54 -4.73
C ARG A 383 12.83 -21.21 -5.25
N PRO A 384 12.95 -20.38 -6.28
CA PRO A 384 14.25 -19.82 -6.65
C PRO A 384 14.80 -18.87 -5.57
N ASN A 385 13.92 -18.35 -4.67
CA ASN A 385 14.32 -17.44 -3.60
C ASN A 385 14.55 -18.22 -2.28
N PRO A 386 15.72 -18.07 -1.64
CA PRO A 386 16.05 -18.80 -0.43
C PRO A 386 15.18 -18.45 0.78
N TYR A 387 14.58 -17.25 0.81
CA TYR A 387 13.73 -16.78 1.92
C TYR A 387 12.82 -15.64 1.49
N LEU A 388 11.83 -15.34 2.33
CA LEU A 388 11.02 -14.13 2.26
C LEU A 388 11.47 -13.20 3.39
N GLY A 389 11.88 -11.97 3.07
CA GLY A 389 12.41 -11.01 4.04
C GLY A 389 11.67 -9.68 4.02
N ASP A 390 11.67 -8.99 5.16
CA ASP A 390 11.04 -7.66 5.31
C ASP A 390 11.72 -6.60 4.42
N GLU A 391 12.97 -6.81 4.01
CA GLU A 391 13.70 -5.95 3.09
C GLU A 391 13.03 -5.85 1.72
N GLN A 392 12.30 -6.87 1.28
CA GLN A 392 11.57 -6.85 0.01
C GLN A 392 10.47 -5.78 0.03
N ALA A 393 9.74 -5.69 1.14
CA ALA A 393 8.77 -4.64 1.35
C ALA A 393 9.43 -3.26 1.49
N ALA A 394 10.51 -3.17 2.29
CA ALA A 394 11.26 -1.94 2.50
C ALA A 394 11.84 -1.39 1.19
N ALA A 395 12.33 -2.27 0.29
CA ALA A 395 12.85 -1.88 -1.01
C ALA A 395 11.82 -1.11 -1.84
N VAL A 396 10.55 -1.50 -1.80
CA VAL A 396 9.49 -0.82 -2.53
C VAL A 396 9.12 0.51 -1.87
N TRP A 397 8.68 0.49 -0.61
CA TRP A 397 8.18 1.73 0.00
C TRP A 397 9.27 2.79 0.23
N CYS A 398 10.51 2.39 0.56
CA CYS A 398 11.60 3.34 0.75
C CYS A 398 12.12 3.93 -0.57
N SER A 399 11.93 3.21 -1.68
CA SER A 399 12.30 3.71 -3.01
C SER A 399 11.26 4.66 -3.59
N ASP A 400 9.97 4.39 -3.34
CA ASP A 400 8.84 5.15 -3.90
C ASP A 400 8.39 6.32 -3.03
N SER A 401 8.29 6.10 -1.71
CA SER A 401 7.68 7.05 -0.79
C SER A 401 8.76 7.81 0.00
N PRO A 402 8.77 9.15 -0.07
CA PRO A 402 9.74 9.94 0.67
C PRO A 402 9.57 9.81 2.18
N ASN A 403 10.67 9.62 2.89
CA ASN A 403 10.74 9.59 4.36
C ASN A 403 11.93 10.44 4.84
N PRO A 404 11.91 10.98 6.07
CA PRO A 404 13.02 11.74 6.62
C PRO A 404 14.33 10.94 6.54
N ARG A 405 15.41 11.59 6.08
CA ARG A 405 16.72 10.93 5.87
C ARG A 405 17.60 10.97 7.10
N ASP A 406 17.25 11.78 8.10
CA ASP A 406 17.94 11.83 9.37
C ASP A 406 17.27 10.88 10.37
N PRO A 407 17.92 9.77 10.78
CA PRO A 407 17.38 8.87 11.80
C PRO A 407 17.07 9.56 13.13
N ALA A 408 17.78 10.65 13.47
CA ALA A 408 17.55 11.39 14.70
C ALA A 408 16.17 12.10 14.73
N ALA A 409 15.60 12.41 13.55
CA ALA A 409 14.28 13.03 13.45
C ALA A 409 13.15 12.13 13.95
N TYR A 410 13.33 10.80 13.91
CA TYR A 410 12.27 9.84 14.23
C TYR A 410 11.85 9.86 15.69
N HIS A 411 12.75 10.21 16.60
CA HIS A 411 12.37 10.37 18.01
C HIS A 411 11.37 11.51 18.23
N GLY A 412 11.60 12.66 17.61
CA GLY A 412 10.62 13.77 17.67
C GLY A 412 9.29 13.43 16.99
N LEU A 413 9.34 12.73 15.86
CA LEU A 413 8.14 12.24 15.18
C LEU A 413 7.35 11.22 16.03
N GLU A 414 8.05 10.33 16.74
CA GLU A 414 7.46 9.40 17.69
C GLU A 414 6.70 10.12 18.81
N GLU A 415 7.33 11.14 19.42
CA GLU A 415 6.69 11.94 20.48
C GLU A 415 5.44 12.65 19.97
N ASP A 416 5.53 13.27 18.77
CA ASP A 416 4.39 13.96 18.14
C ASP A 416 3.26 12.99 17.82
N SER A 417 3.57 11.83 17.26
CA SER A 417 2.61 10.80 16.91
C SER A 417 1.98 10.18 18.17
N ALA A 418 2.78 9.92 19.20
CA ALA A 418 2.30 9.38 20.47
C ALA A 418 1.31 10.33 21.17
N ARG A 419 1.52 11.67 21.09
CA ARG A 419 0.57 12.64 21.66
C ARG A 419 -0.81 12.60 21.00
N ARG A 420 -0.90 12.28 19.70
CA ARG A 420 -2.18 12.27 18.95
C ARG A 420 -2.80 10.88 18.78
N ALA A 421 -2.02 9.82 18.86
CA ALA A 421 -2.45 8.46 18.55
C ALA A 421 -1.94 7.40 19.55
N GLY A 422 -1.38 7.83 20.69
CA GLY A 422 -0.90 6.93 21.74
C GLY A 422 0.15 5.93 21.23
N ASP A 423 0.04 4.69 21.69
CA ASP A 423 1.00 3.63 21.39
C ASP A 423 1.04 3.25 19.90
N ALA A 424 -0.10 3.34 19.20
CA ALA A 424 -0.15 3.13 17.76
C ALA A 424 0.71 4.14 16.99
N GLY A 425 0.81 5.38 17.49
CA GLY A 425 1.68 6.41 16.93
C GLY A 425 3.15 6.02 16.99
N ARG A 426 3.60 5.46 18.12
CA ARG A 426 4.98 4.96 18.27
C ARG A 426 5.30 3.87 17.24
N PHE A 427 4.43 2.86 17.14
CA PHE A 427 4.59 1.76 16.19
C PHE A 427 4.70 2.26 14.74
N TRP A 428 3.76 3.08 14.27
CA TRP A 428 3.74 3.54 12.88
C TRP A 428 4.86 4.52 12.54
N THR A 429 5.42 5.22 13.51
CA THR A 429 6.61 6.05 13.30
C THR A 429 7.82 5.20 12.96
N TRP A 430 8.11 4.19 13.80
CA TRP A 430 9.30 3.35 13.66
C TRP A 430 9.19 2.34 12.50
N ALA A 431 7.98 2.00 12.07
CA ALA A 431 7.77 1.13 10.91
C ALA A 431 8.41 1.66 9.61
N ALA A 432 8.63 2.99 9.51
CA ALA A 432 9.24 3.61 8.33
C ALA A 432 10.70 4.05 8.55
N GLU A 433 11.29 3.84 9.74
CA GLU A 433 12.62 4.37 10.06
C GLU A 433 13.72 3.77 9.18
N GLY A 434 13.64 2.50 8.81
CA GLY A 434 14.58 1.89 7.89
C GLY A 434 14.76 2.64 6.56
N CYS A 435 13.82 3.48 6.17
CA CYS A 435 13.94 4.34 4.99
C CYS A 435 14.89 5.53 5.17
N ALA A 436 15.22 5.91 6.40
CA ALA A 436 16.16 7.01 6.67
C ALA A 436 17.53 6.73 6.05
N THR A 437 17.98 5.49 6.16
CA THR A 437 19.29 5.04 5.68
C THR A 437 19.21 4.15 4.44
N TRP A 438 18.02 4.01 3.82
CA TRP A 438 17.86 3.19 2.61
C TRP A 438 18.67 3.77 1.46
N PRO A 439 19.53 2.96 0.77
CA PRO A 439 20.53 3.47 -0.17
C PRO A 439 19.95 3.88 -1.52
N ALA A 440 18.78 3.38 -1.88
CA ALA A 440 18.20 3.56 -3.22
C ALA A 440 16.97 4.47 -3.21
N ARG A 441 16.78 5.17 -4.32
CA ARG A 441 15.54 5.81 -4.75
C ARG A 441 15.17 5.26 -6.11
N SER A 442 13.89 5.22 -6.42
CA SER A 442 13.41 4.80 -7.73
C SER A 442 14.00 5.66 -8.84
N ALA A 443 14.53 5.03 -9.88
CA ALA A 443 15.01 5.71 -11.08
C ALA A 443 13.85 6.25 -11.94
N ALA A 444 12.66 5.65 -11.84
CA ALA A 444 11.50 5.94 -12.67
C ALA A 444 10.19 5.93 -11.88
N GLY A 445 10.19 6.51 -10.67
CA GLY A 445 8.99 6.67 -9.83
C GLY A 445 7.89 7.49 -10.52
N TYR A 446 6.67 7.38 -10.02
CA TYR A 446 5.52 8.14 -10.50
C TYR A 446 4.91 8.95 -9.35
N ASP A 447 4.93 10.26 -9.48
CA ASP A 447 4.43 11.23 -8.51
C ASP A 447 3.20 12.04 -9.00
N GLY A 448 2.58 11.59 -10.10
CA GLY A 448 1.40 12.19 -10.69
C GLY A 448 1.61 12.70 -12.12
N PRO A 449 0.62 13.32 -12.71
CA PRO A 449 -0.71 13.63 -12.15
C PRO A 449 -1.58 12.38 -11.90
N TRP A 450 -2.44 12.44 -10.87
CA TRP A 450 -3.29 11.31 -10.46
C TRP A 450 -4.70 11.34 -11.06
N ASN A 451 -5.01 12.34 -11.89
CA ASN A 451 -6.36 12.64 -12.40
C ASN A 451 -6.49 12.44 -13.92
N ARG A 452 -5.76 11.49 -14.50
CA ARG A 452 -5.97 11.14 -15.92
C ARG A 452 -7.26 10.37 -16.09
N PRO A 453 -8.18 10.81 -17.00
CA PRO A 453 -9.43 10.10 -17.25
C PRO A 453 -9.18 8.67 -17.74
N THR A 454 -9.72 7.69 -17.04
CA THR A 454 -9.65 6.28 -17.42
C THR A 454 -10.76 5.91 -18.40
N ALA A 455 -10.57 4.80 -19.17
CA ALA A 455 -11.60 4.33 -20.11
C ALA A 455 -12.91 3.94 -19.40
N ARG A 456 -12.85 3.55 -18.14
CA ARG A 456 -13.99 3.24 -17.27
C ARG A 456 -13.71 3.76 -15.85
N PRO A 457 -14.75 4.15 -15.09
CA PRO A 457 -14.60 4.61 -13.72
C PRO A 457 -13.97 3.54 -12.81
N VAL A 458 -13.23 3.96 -11.79
CA VAL A 458 -12.61 3.09 -10.79
C VAL A 458 -13.54 2.91 -9.58
N LEU A 459 -13.74 1.70 -9.11
CA LEU A 459 -14.45 1.43 -7.86
C LEU A 459 -13.46 1.44 -6.69
N VAL A 460 -13.66 2.36 -5.75
CA VAL A 460 -12.85 2.52 -4.54
C VAL A 460 -13.66 2.01 -3.34
N ILE A 461 -13.13 1.05 -2.59
CA ILE A 461 -13.77 0.50 -1.39
C ILE A 461 -12.97 0.95 -0.17
N GLY A 462 -13.64 1.55 0.81
CA GLY A 462 -13.01 2.00 2.05
C GLY A 462 -13.71 1.47 3.29
N THR A 463 -12.95 0.87 4.20
CA THR A 463 -13.44 0.37 5.49
C THR A 463 -13.29 1.45 6.56
N ARG A 464 -14.36 1.69 7.34
CA ARG A 464 -14.43 2.80 8.29
C ARG A 464 -13.41 2.69 9.43
N TYR A 465 -13.25 1.50 9.98
CA TYR A 465 -12.30 1.21 11.06
C TYR A 465 -11.19 0.28 10.56
N ASP A 466 -10.41 0.77 9.59
CA ASP A 466 -9.24 0.09 9.06
C ASP A 466 -8.00 0.53 9.84
N PRO A 467 -7.23 -0.37 10.49
CA PRO A 467 -6.10 0.00 11.35
C PRO A 467 -4.84 0.42 10.58
N SER A 468 -4.82 0.26 9.27
CA SER A 468 -3.62 0.50 8.42
C SER A 468 -3.85 1.60 7.40
N THR A 469 -4.88 1.45 6.58
CA THR A 469 -5.23 2.39 5.51
C THR A 469 -6.53 3.11 5.86
N PRO A 470 -6.44 4.33 6.39
CA PRO A 470 -7.60 5.05 6.92
C PRO A 470 -8.72 5.22 5.90
N TYR A 471 -9.97 5.20 6.35
CA TYR A 471 -11.12 5.51 5.50
C TYR A 471 -10.97 6.86 4.77
N THR A 472 -10.31 7.83 5.42
CA THR A 472 -9.98 9.12 4.79
C THR A 472 -9.06 8.99 3.58
N SER A 473 -8.21 7.97 3.53
CA SER A 473 -7.38 7.68 2.34
C SER A 473 -8.23 7.15 1.18
N ALA A 474 -9.26 6.32 1.44
CA ALA A 474 -10.21 5.91 0.41
C ALA A 474 -11.01 7.11 -0.15
N GLN A 475 -11.41 8.02 0.73
CA GLN A 475 -12.05 9.27 0.32
C GLN A 475 -11.10 10.16 -0.51
N ALA A 476 -9.81 10.22 -0.15
CA ALA A 476 -8.80 10.96 -0.92
C ALA A 476 -8.55 10.29 -2.28
N MET A 477 -8.35 8.97 -2.33
CA MET A 477 -8.22 8.20 -3.57
C MET A 477 -9.38 8.51 -4.54
N ALA A 478 -10.61 8.46 -4.04
CA ALA A 478 -11.80 8.73 -4.86
C ALA A 478 -11.89 10.18 -5.36
N ARG A 479 -11.26 11.14 -4.68
CA ARG A 479 -11.20 12.54 -5.12
C ARG A 479 -10.01 12.84 -6.04
N GLU A 480 -8.90 12.14 -5.85
CA GLU A 480 -7.67 12.35 -6.63
C GLU A 480 -7.74 11.71 -8.01
N LEU A 481 -8.42 10.56 -8.14
CA LEU A 481 -8.69 9.95 -9.44
C LEU A 481 -9.75 10.73 -10.22
N ALA A 482 -9.58 10.84 -11.54
CA ALA A 482 -10.48 11.63 -12.40
C ALA A 482 -11.93 11.13 -12.39
N ASP A 483 -12.13 9.82 -12.37
CA ASP A 483 -13.43 9.17 -12.36
C ASP A 483 -13.41 7.96 -11.46
N ALA A 484 -13.91 8.12 -10.24
CA ALA A 484 -13.96 7.07 -9.23
C ALA A 484 -15.27 7.09 -8.44
N ARG A 485 -15.73 5.90 -8.05
CA ARG A 485 -16.90 5.71 -7.19
C ARG A 485 -16.48 5.13 -5.85
N LEU A 486 -16.74 5.86 -4.77
CA LEU A 486 -16.52 5.37 -3.41
C LEU A 486 -17.68 4.48 -2.97
N LEU A 487 -17.36 3.27 -2.51
CA LEU A 487 -18.23 2.35 -1.79
C LEU A 487 -17.72 2.23 -0.35
N THR A 488 -18.56 2.57 0.61
CA THR A 488 -18.20 2.55 2.02
C THR A 488 -18.53 1.19 2.63
N ASN A 489 -17.54 0.56 3.26
CA ASN A 489 -17.74 -0.53 4.21
C ASN A 489 -17.83 0.07 5.62
N ASP A 490 -19.02 0.11 6.24
CA ASP A 490 -19.23 0.57 7.62
C ASP A 490 -18.87 -0.56 8.60
N GLY A 491 -17.66 -1.05 8.47
CA GLY A 491 -17.11 -2.21 9.14
C GLY A 491 -15.76 -1.95 9.79
N TYR A 492 -15.06 -3.04 10.08
CA TYR A 492 -13.84 -3.08 10.87
C TYR A 492 -12.77 -3.91 10.17
N GLY A 493 -11.51 -3.68 10.57
CA GLY A 493 -10.35 -4.44 10.09
C GLY A 493 -9.85 -3.97 8.74
N HIS A 494 -8.76 -4.57 8.30
CA HIS A 494 -8.09 -4.21 7.06
C HIS A 494 -8.63 -5.05 5.91
N THR A 495 -9.12 -4.40 4.85
CA THR A 495 -9.75 -4.94 3.64
C THR A 495 -11.15 -5.53 3.84
N ALA A 496 -12.02 -5.31 2.87
CA ALA A 496 -13.38 -5.84 2.88
C ALA A 496 -13.44 -7.26 2.30
N LEU A 497 -12.59 -7.56 1.28
CA LEU A 497 -12.67 -8.83 0.58
C LEU A 497 -12.06 -9.99 1.37
N PHE A 498 -10.80 -9.86 1.80
CA PHE A 498 -10.04 -11.00 2.33
C PHE A 498 -10.23 -11.24 3.83
N ASN A 499 -10.53 -10.20 4.60
CA ASN A 499 -10.46 -10.28 6.06
C ASN A 499 -11.78 -10.05 6.79
N ASN A 500 -12.78 -9.41 6.14
CA ASN A 500 -13.97 -8.94 6.82
C ASN A 500 -15.19 -8.94 5.90
N GLY A 501 -15.65 -10.12 5.53
CA GLY A 501 -16.69 -10.34 4.52
C GLY A 501 -17.94 -9.47 4.69
N SER A 502 -18.36 -8.89 3.57
CA SER A 502 -19.63 -8.20 3.41
C SER A 502 -20.27 -8.65 2.10
N SER A 503 -21.39 -9.34 2.21
CA SER A 503 -22.18 -9.79 1.05
C SER A 503 -22.62 -8.62 0.18
N CYS A 504 -22.89 -7.46 0.79
CA CYS A 504 -23.20 -6.22 0.11
C CYS A 504 -22.02 -5.72 -0.75
N ILE A 505 -20.79 -5.67 -0.18
CA ILE A 505 -19.58 -5.30 -0.93
C ILE A 505 -19.36 -6.28 -2.08
N SER A 506 -19.36 -7.60 -1.79
CA SER A 506 -19.16 -8.65 -2.78
C SER A 506 -20.16 -8.60 -3.95
N ALA A 507 -21.42 -8.22 -3.67
CA ALA A 507 -22.43 -8.07 -4.70
C ALA A 507 -22.17 -6.87 -5.62
N TYR A 508 -21.74 -5.71 -5.10
CA TYR A 508 -21.39 -4.54 -5.91
C TYR A 508 -20.09 -4.78 -6.69
N GLU A 509 -19.08 -5.35 -6.07
CA GLU A 509 -17.83 -5.70 -6.71
C GLU A 509 -18.04 -6.66 -7.87
N SER A 510 -18.82 -7.74 -7.65
CA SER A 510 -19.16 -8.71 -8.69
C SER A 510 -19.89 -8.07 -9.87
N ARG A 511 -20.91 -7.25 -9.63
CA ARG A 511 -21.63 -6.54 -10.69
C ARG A 511 -20.72 -5.61 -11.48
N TYR A 512 -19.88 -4.86 -10.77
CA TYR A 512 -18.96 -3.95 -11.44
C TYR A 512 -17.95 -4.69 -12.33
N PHE A 513 -17.35 -5.79 -11.88
CA PHE A 513 -16.44 -6.58 -12.70
C PHE A 513 -17.15 -7.27 -13.86
N VAL A 514 -18.37 -7.77 -13.67
CA VAL A 514 -19.08 -8.55 -14.70
C VAL A 514 -19.65 -7.66 -15.79
N ASP A 515 -20.38 -6.61 -15.42
CA ASP A 515 -21.16 -5.78 -16.35
C ASP A 515 -20.82 -4.27 -16.30
N GLY A 516 -19.90 -3.85 -15.43
CA GLY A 516 -19.51 -2.45 -15.28
C GLY A 516 -20.47 -1.60 -14.43
N THR A 517 -21.46 -2.21 -13.77
CA THR A 517 -22.46 -1.49 -12.97
C THR A 517 -21.87 -1.02 -11.65
N LEU A 518 -21.73 0.29 -11.50
CA LEU A 518 -21.28 0.93 -10.26
C LEU A 518 -22.39 0.99 -9.19
N PRO A 519 -22.02 0.98 -7.89
CA PRO A 519 -22.99 1.31 -6.84
C PRO A 519 -23.49 2.75 -6.98
N PRO A 520 -24.72 3.06 -6.55
CA PRO A 520 -25.18 4.45 -6.39
C PRO A 520 -24.20 5.27 -5.56
N SER A 521 -24.11 6.59 -5.83
CA SER A 521 -23.26 7.47 -5.02
C SER A 521 -23.73 7.47 -3.56
N GLY A 522 -22.77 7.43 -2.62
CA GLY A 522 -23.06 7.40 -1.19
C GLY A 522 -23.50 6.03 -0.64
N THR A 523 -23.39 4.96 -1.45
CA THR A 523 -23.70 3.60 -0.95
C THR A 523 -22.81 3.22 0.23
N VAL A 524 -23.47 2.72 1.29
CA VAL A 524 -22.82 2.21 2.52
C VAL A 524 -23.25 0.77 2.72
N CYS A 525 -22.29 -0.13 2.76
CA CYS A 525 -22.46 -1.54 3.11
C CYS A 525 -22.04 -1.78 4.56
N ARG A 526 -22.62 -2.79 5.19
CA ARG A 526 -22.23 -3.26 6.53
C ARG A 526 -21.59 -4.65 6.44
N PRO A 527 -20.73 -5.01 7.39
CA PRO A 527 -20.22 -6.37 7.47
C PRO A 527 -21.36 -7.34 7.81
N ASP A 528 -21.25 -8.59 7.35
CA ASP A 528 -22.26 -9.62 7.63
C ASP A 528 -22.27 -10.05 9.11
N LYS A 529 -21.14 -9.86 9.80
CA LYS A 529 -21.00 -10.17 11.22
C LYS A 529 -20.44 -8.96 11.99
N VAL A 530 -20.99 -8.73 13.17
CA VAL A 530 -20.44 -7.77 14.13
C VAL A 530 -19.48 -8.52 15.07
N PRO A 531 -18.29 -7.99 15.40
CA PRO A 531 -17.37 -8.63 16.32
C PRO A 531 -18.02 -8.92 17.68
N PHE A 532 -17.72 -10.09 18.25
CA PHE A 532 -18.17 -10.51 19.58
C PHE A 532 -19.70 -10.72 19.76
N THR A 533 -20.46 -10.83 18.66
CA THR A 533 -21.89 -11.16 18.72
C THR A 533 -22.18 -12.65 18.60
#